data_2f14c8c8b8e3964249e482429d6b18ac
#
_entry.id   2f14c8c8b8e3964249e482429d6b18ac
#
_cell.length_a   1.000
_cell.length_b   1.000
_cell.length_c   1.000
_cell.angle_alpha   90.00
_cell.angle_beta   90.00
_cell.angle_gamma   90.00
#
_symmetry.space_group_name_H-M   'P 1'
#
loop_
_entity.id
_entity.type
_entity.pdbx_description
1 polymer ?
#
loop_
_entity_poly.entity_id
_entity_poly.type
_entity_poly.pdbx_seq_one_letter_code
_entity_poly.pdbx_strand_id
1 'polypeptide(L)'
;NWNGETIVDISRDFLNTNGASQQQEAIVTAPADRSYFLRGSSSADSFKEKWLAAVSDLNAASQQGLAERFDSTVGANTVLMPFGGKFQKTPTQGMVAKLPVLTGETTTASIMTHGFVPELSAWSPYHGAQYAVLLSVAKLVALGGCREDAYLTLQEYFERLNSKESWGKPVAALLGAYKAQKELEIGAIGGKDSMSGTFMDLTVPPTLVSFAVGTAHVDNIVSQDLKGVDHRLVFFDVPRMYD
;
A
#
# COMPACT_ATOMS: atom_id res chain seq x y z
N ASN A 1 36.72 -13.79 5.09
CA ASN A 1 38.19 -14.02 4.97
C ASN A 1 38.80 -12.93 4.07
N TRP A 2 40.00 -12.49 4.40
CA TRP A 2 40.79 -11.57 3.61
C TRP A 2 42.22 -12.14 3.46
N ASN A 3 42.67 -12.26 2.22
CA ASN A 3 43.98 -12.85 1.89
C ASN A 3 44.28 -14.20 2.59
N GLY A 4 43.26 -15.04 2.76
CA GLY A 4 43.36 -16.33 3.41
C GLY A 4 43.24 -16.31 4.94
N GLU A 5 43.17 -15.15 5.55
CA GLU A 5 42.96 -15.01 6.99
C GLU A 5 41.46 -14.72 7.29
N THR A 6 40.97 -15.34 8.35
CA THR A 6 39.60 -15.07 8.84
C THR A 6 39.62 -13.82 9.71
N ILE A 7 39.05 -12.74 9.22
CA ILE A 7 38.98 -11.46 9.94
C ILE A 7 37.66 -11.25 10.67
N VAL A 8 36.62 -11.99 10.29
CA VAL A 8 35.31 -11.99 10.94
C VAL A 8 34.77 -13.42 10.92
N ASP A 9 34.39 -13.92 12.09
CA ASP A 9 33.71 -15.19 12.26
C ASP A 9 32.55 -14.99 13.27
N ILE A 10 31.36 -14.82 12.75
CA ILE A 10 30.16 -14.49 13.53
C ILE A 10 29.12 -15.59 13.31
N SER A 11 28.63 -16.16 14.41
CA SER A 11 27.61 -17.19 14.36
C SER A 11 26.28 -16.64 13.80
N ARG A 12 25.49 -17.52 13.22
CA ARG A 12 24.13 -17.16 12.75
C ARG A 12 23.25 -16.71 13.92
N ASP A 13 23.39 -17.34 15.08
CA ASP A 13 22.62 -16.98 16.28
C ASP A 13 22.95 -15.57 16.75
N PHE A 14 24.22 -15.18 16.71
CA PHE A 14 24.60 -13.80 17.00
C PHE A 14 23.98 -12.81 16.03
N LEU A 15 23.99 -13.10 14.72
CA LEU A 15 23.39 -12.23 13.70
C LEU A 15 21.87 -12.10 13.88
N ASN A 16 21.18 -13.16 14.30
CA ASN A 16 19.74 -13.16 14.51
C ASN A 16 19.33 -12.41 15.78
N THR A 17 20.18 -12.35 16.79
CA THR A 17 19.83 -11.84 18.13
C THR A 17 20.73 -10.69 18.61
N ASN A 18 21.71 -10.25 17.82
CA ASN A 18 22.80 -9.37 18.28
C ASN A 18 23.49 -9.89 19.57
N GLY A 19 23.53 -11.22 19.72
CA GLY A 19 24.11 -11.87 20.90
C GLY A 19 23.24 -11.85 22.16
N ALA A 20 22.01 -11.33 22.09
CA ALA A 20 21.08 -11.28 23.21
C ALA A 20 19.66 -11.65 22.78
N SER A 21 19.01 -12.53 23.54
CA SER A 21 17.59 -12.79 23.40
C SER A 21 16.81 -11.61 23.99
N GLN A 22 15.96 -10.99 23.18
CA GLN A 22 15.11 -9.89 23.63
C GLN A 22 13.65 -10.37 23.75
N GLN A 23 13.01 -9.95 24.83
CA GLN A 23 11.58 -10.18 25.05
C GLN A 23 10.90 -8.83 25.24
N GLN A 24 9.81 -8.64 24.52
CA GLN A 24 9.01 -7.42 24.59
C GLN A 24 7.54 -7.78 24.76
N GLU A 25 6.90 -7.11 25.70
CA GLU A 25 5.44 -7.18 25.85
C GLU A 25 4.78 -6.11 24.96
N ALA A 26 3.70 -6.51 24.29
CA ALA A 26 2.90 -5.64 23.47
C ALA A 26 1.43 -5.70 23.88
N ILE A 27 0.78 -4.56 23.99
CA ILE A 27 -0.66 -4.45 24.28
C ILE A 27 -1.36 -3.99 23.01
N VAL A 28 -2.12 -4.90 22.40
CA VAL A 28 -2.98 -4.56 21.26
C VAL A 28 -4.28 -3.99 21.78
N THR A 29 -4.56 -2.73 21.43
CA THR A 29 -5.76 -2.03 21.86
C THR A 29 -6.85 -2.13 20.79
N ALA A 30 -8.05 -2.54 21.17
CA ALA A 30 -9.19 -2.49 20.28
C ALA A 30 -9.61 -1.04 19.99
N PRO A 31 -10.18 -0.73 18.80
CA PRO A 31 -10.70 0.60 18.51
C PRO A 31 -11.78 1.02 19.52
N ALA A 32 -11.80 2.30 19.86
CA ALA A 32 -12.72 2.83 20.90
C ALA A 32 -14.17 2.87 20.43
N ASP A 33 -14.42 3.08 19.16
CA ASP A 33 -15.74 3.10 18.53
C ASP A 33 -15.98 1.84 17.66
N ARG A 34 -17.23 1.50 17.44
CA ARG A 34 -17.61 0.21 16.86
C ARG A 34 -17.15 -0.01 15.43
N SER A 35 -17.15 1.03 14.60
CA SER A 35 -16.75 0.86 13.21
C SER A 35 -16.41 2.19 12.54
N TYR A 36 -15.27 2.23 11.91
CA TYR A 36 -14.86 3.30 11.01
C TYR A 36 -15.91 3.58 9.92
N PHE A 37 -16.52 2.52 9.37
CA PHE A 37 -17.48 2.60 8.27
C PHE A 37 -18.88 3.07 8.70
N LEU A 38 -19.17 3.13 10.00
CA LEU A 38 -20.42 3.65 10.54
C LEU A 38 -20.34 5.14 10.89
N ARG A 39 -19.16 5.75 10.72
CA ARG A 39 -19.00 7.20 10.90
C ARG A 39 -19.88 7.90 9.89
N GLY A 40 -20.78 8.74 10.39
CA GLY A 40 -21.76 9.44 9.54
C GLY A 40 -21.08 10.27 8.45
N SER A 41 -21.74 10.32 7.31
CA SER A 41 -21.40 11.28 6.24
C SER A 41 -21.49 12.71 6.78
N SER A 42 -20.71 13.61 6.20
CA SER A 42 -20.64 15.03 6.56
C SER A 42 -22.01 15.62 6.96
N SER A 43 -22.01 16.54 7.93
CA SER A 43 -23.17 17.31 8.40
C SER A 43 -23.79 18.23 7.32
N ALA A 44 -23.34 18.15 6.08
CA ALA A 44 -23.85 18.93 4.98
C ALA A 44 -25.29 18.51 4.62
N ASP A 45 -26.20 19.47 4.56
CA ASP A 45 -27.64 19.22 4.40
C ASP A 45 -28.05 18.96 2.94
N SER A 46 -27.29 19.46 1.96
CA SER A 46 -27.60 19.31 0.55
C SER A 46 -26.56 18.48 -0.22
N PHE A 47 -26.97 17.89 -1.35
CA PHE A 47 -26.07 17.17 -2.25
C PHE A 47 -24.92 18.06 -2.75
N LYS A 48 -25.22 19.35 -3.06
CA LYS A 48 -24.21 20.31 -3.51
C LYS A 48 -23.14 20.54 -2.45
N GLU A 49 -23.53 20.71 -1.20
CA GLU A 49 -22.59 20.91 -0.09
C GLU A 49 -21.75 19.67 0.17
N LYS A 50 -22.35 18.48 0.13
CA LYS A 50 -21.62 17.22 0.24
C LYS A 50 -20.62 17.05 -0.90
N TRP A 51 -21.00 17.38 -2.11
CA TRP A 51 -20.11 17.34 -3.28
C TRP A 51 -18.95 18.33 -3.13
N LEU A 52 -19.23 19.57 -2.78
CA LEU A 52 -18.19 20.59 -2.58
C LEU A 52 -17.23 20.22 -1.44
N ALA A 53 -17.74 19.69 -0.35
CA ALA A 53 -16.90 19.21 0.75
C ALA A 53 -15.97 18.09 0.30
N ALA A 54 -16.49 17.10 -0.45
CA ALA A 54 -15.69 15.97 -0.94
C ALA A 54 -14.57 16.41 -1.90
N VAL A 55 -14.86 17.33 -2.83
CA VAL A 55 -13.82 17.79 -3.79
C VAL A 55 -12.87 18.83 -3.19
N SER A 56 -13.21 19.42 -2.05
CA SER A 56 -12.36 20.36 -1.31
C SER A 56 -11.47 19.66 -0.28
N ASP A 57 -11.66 18.37 -0.06
CA ASP A 57 -10.83 17.59 0.86
C ASP A 57 -9.40 17.48 0.31
N LEU A 58 -8.40 17.64 1.18
CA LEU A 58 -6.99 17.55 0.79
C LEU A 58 -6.62 16.17 0.23
N ASN A 59 -7.32 15.12 0.65
CA ASN A 59 -7.14 13.77 0.09
C ASN A 59 -7.65 13.65 -1.36
N ALA A 60 -8.54 14.54 -1.79
CA ALA A 60 -9.01 14.63 -3.17
C ALA A 60 -8.20 15.60 -4.03
N ALA A 61 -7.23 16.31 -3.44
CA ALA A 61 -6.37 17.25 -4.16
C ALA A 61 -5.49 16.54 -5.19
N SER A 62 -5.26 17.20 -6.33
CA SER A 62 -4.40 16.66 -7.38
C SER A 62 -2.94 16.58 -6.91
N GLN A 63 -2.32 15.39 -7.09
CA GLN A 63 -0.91 15.14 -6.84
C GLN A 63 -0.05 15.35 -8.12
N GLN A 64 -0.60 15.95 -9.18
CA GLN A 64 0.05 16.07 -10.48
C GLN A 64 1.42 16.74 -10.40
N GLY A 65 1.55 17.81 -9.65
CA GLY A 65 2.82 18.53 -9.53
C GLY A 65 3.96 17.71 -8.93
N LEU A 66 3.66 16.81 -7.98
CA LEU A 66 4.64 15.88 -7.41
C LEU A 66 4.98 14.76 -8.40
N ALA A 67 3.96 14.17 -9.03
CA ALA A 67 4.13 13.10 -10.00
C ALA A 67 4.96 13.57 -11.23
N GLU A 68 4.69 14.76 -11.76
CA GLU A 68 5.45 15.32 -12.89
C GLU A 68 6.91 15.59 -12.53
N ARG A 69 7.19 15.90 -11.28
CA ARG A 69 8.56 16.18 -10.83
C ARG A 69 9.38 14.92 -10.54
N PHE A 70 8.78 13.90 -9.95
CA PHE A 70 9.51 12.77 -9.38
C PHE A 70 9.19 11.43 -10.02
N ASP A 71 7.96 11.24 -10.53
CA ASP A 71 7.44 9.95 -11.01
C ASP A 71 7.21 9.91 -12.51
N SER A 72 7.79 10.84 -13.24
CA SER A 72 7.70 10.90 -14.70
C SER A 72 8.38 9.69 -15.35
N THR A 73 8.11 9.48 -16.63
CA THR A 73 8.64 8.35 -17.39
C THR A 73 10.17 8.35 -17.42
N VAL A 74 10.76 7.38 -16.74
CA VAL A 74 12.21 7.13 -16.77
C VAL A 74 12.47 5.83 -17.51
N GLY A 75 13.43 5.82 -18.46
CA GLY A 75 13.85 4.63 -19.16
C GLY A 75 12.98 4.18 -20.34
N ALA A 76 12.00 4.96 -20.76
CA ALA A 76 11.18 4.75 -21.97
C ALA A 76 10.36 3.44 -22.04
N ASN A 77 10.27 2.65 -20.97
CA ASN A 77 9.53 1.39 -20.90
C ASN A 77 8.14 1.52 -20.28
N THR A 78 7.71 2.74 -19.97
CA THR A 78 6.43 3.02 -19.31
C THR A 78 5.25 2.62 -20.18
N VAL A 79 4.35 1.80 -19.64
CA VAL A 79 3.08 1.40 -20.25
C VAL A 79 1.93 2.28 -19.76
N LEU A 80 1.89 2.55 -18.46
CA LEU A 80 0.94 3.50 -17.88
C LEU A 80 1.67 4.72 -17.31
N MET A 81 1.27 5.89 -17.79
CA MET A 81 1.75 7.16 -17.26
C MET A 81 1.16 7.44 -15.87
N PRO A 82 1.85 8.16 -14.98
CA PRO A 82 1.30 8.58 -13.68
C PRO A 82 -0.04 9.30 -13.79
N PHE A 83 -0.23 10.06 -14.88
CA PHE A 83 -1.51 10.64 -15.29
C PHE A 83 -1.81 10.23 -16.73
N GLY A 84 -2.89 9.48 -16.90
CA GLY A 84 -3.34 8.94 -18.18
C GLY A 84 -4.53 9.68 -18.79
N GLY A 85 -5.13 9.04 -19.78
CA GLY A 85 -6.25 9.56 -20.55
C GLY A 85 -5.82 10.58 -21.61
N LYS A 86 -6.78 10.99 -22.44
CA LYS A 86 -6.55 11.91 -23.57
C LYS A 86 -5.85 13.23 -23.16
N PHE A 87 -6.14 13.73 -21.98
CA PHE A 87 -5.62 15.00 -21.47
C PHE A 87 -4.50 14.83 -20.43
N GLN A 88 -4.07 13.58 -20.15
CA GLN A 88 -3.07 13.25 -19.13
C GLN A 88 -3.40 13.87 -17.76
N LYS A 89 -4.66 13.78 -17.34
CA LYS A 89 -5.16 14.32 -16.07
C LYS A 89 -5.81 13.27 -15.17
N THR A 90 -5.95 12.03 -15.65
CA THR A 90 -6.54 10.95 -14.87
C THR A 90 -5.46 10.23 -14.09
N PRO A 91 -5.44 10.32 -12.74
CA PRO A 91 -4.38 9.71 -11.94
C PRO A 91 -4.40 8.19 -12.07
N THR A 92 -3.23 7.60 -12.30
CA THR A 92 -3.04 6.17 -12.41
C THR A 92 -2.82 5.56 -11.03
N GLN A 93 -3.49 4.45 -10.75
CA GLN A 93 -3.49 3.81 -9.44
C GLN A 93 -2.40 2.72 -9.29
N GLY A 94 -1.48 2.64 -10.22
CA GLY A 94 -0.34 1.74 -10.18
C GLY A 94 0.67 2.03 -11.27
N MET A 95 1.83 1.45 -11.16
CA MET A 95 2.91 1.52 -12.15
C MET A 95 2.87 0.31 -13.05
N VAL A 96 3.00 0.51 -14.36
CA VAL A 96 3.21 -0.57 -15.33
C VAL A 96 4.32 -0.15 -16.28
N ALA A 97 5.36 -0.98 -16.37
CA ALA A 97 6.48 -0.76 -17.28
C ALA A 97 6.95 -2.08 -17.89
N LYS A 98 7.31 -2.08 -19.18
CA LYS A 98 7.92 -3.27 -19.84
C LYS A 98 9.21 -3.64 -19.12
N LEU A 99 9.47 -4.93 -18.98
CA LEU A 99 10.73 -5.41 -18.43
C LEU A 99 11.89 -5.01 -19.36
N PRO A 100 13.01 -4.55 -18.82
CA PRO A 100 14.18 -4.23 -19.63
C PRO A 100 14.77 -5.53 -20.21
N VAL A 101 15.08 -5.49 -21.48
CA VAL A 101 15.77 -6.59 -22.22
C VAL A 101 17.04 -6.07 -22.87
N LEU A 102 18.04 -6.91 -22.98
CA LEU A 102 19.34 -6.51 -23.56
C LEU A 102 19.25 -6.26 -25.07
N THR A 103 18.40 -7.01 -25.77
CA THR A 103 18.20 -6.90 -27.21
C THR A 103 16.74 -7.16 -27.57
N GLY A 104 16.23 -6.50 -28.59
CA GLY A 104 14.86 -6.66 -29.08
C GLY A 104 13.83 -5.95 -28.18
N GLU A 105 12.60 -6.45 -28.22
CA GLU A 105 11.47 -5.92 -27.47
C GLU A 105 10.79 -7.02 -26.64
N THR A 106 10.07 -6.64 -25.61
CA THR A 106 9.25 -7.54 -24.80
C THR A 106 7.81 -7.03 -24.69
N THR A 107 6.88 -7.97 -24.58
CA THR A 107 5.47 -7.70 -24.23
C THR A 107 5.18 -7.98 -22.76
N THR A 108 6.16 -8.45 -21.99
CA THR A 108 6.03 -8.64 -20.56
C THR A 108 6.30 -7.33 -19.83
N ALA A 109 5.37 -6.95 -18.98
CA ALA A 109 5.49 -5.78 -18.11
C ALA A 109 5.50 -6.18 -16.64
N SER A 110 6.22 -5.43 -15.84
CA SER A 110 6.06 -5.42 -14.38
C SER A 110 4.89 -4.51 -14.03
N ILE A 111 4.09 -4.94 -13.08
CA ILE A 111 2.96 -4.19 -12.55
C ILE A 111 3.15 -4.06 -11.03
N MET A 112 2.99 -2.85 -10.51
CA MET A 112 3.07 -2.57 -9.09
C MET A 112 1.97 -1.60 -8.68
N THR A 113 1.30 -1.94 -7.58
CA THR A 113 0.26 -1.11 -6.97
C THR A 113 0.52 -0.97 -5.48
N HIS A 114 -0.15 -0.02 -4.85
CA HIS A 114 -0.06 0.16 -3.40
C HIS A 114 -1.43 0.30 -2.77
N GLY A 115 -1.49 -0.06 -1.49
CA GLY A 115 -2.66 0.12 -0.64
C GLY A 115 -2.27 0.74 0.69
N PHE A 116 -3.00 1.77 1.09
CA PHE A 116 -2.90 2.43 2.37
C PHE A 116 -4.13 3.31 2.58
N VAL A 117 -4.73 3.24 3.76
CA VAL A 117 -5.85 4.09 4.16
C VAL A 117 -5.49 4.72 5.51
N PRO A 118 -4.93 5.95 5.52
CA PRO A 118 -4.38 6.58 6.72
C PRO A 118 -5.33 6.65 7.90
N GLU A 119 -6.57 7.11 7.66
CA GLU A 119 -7.57 7.26 8.70
C GLU A 119 -8.02 5.92 9.30
N LEU A 120 -8.13 4.89 8.45
CA LEU A 120 -8.46 3.53 8.89
C LEU A 120 -7.32 2.95 9.74
N SER A 121 -6.07 3.19 9.33
CA SER A 121 -4.89 2.75 10.09
C SER A 121 -4.76 3.49 11.42
N ALA A 122 -5.10 4.76 11.48
CA ALA A 122 -5.13 5.54 12.71
C ALA A 122 -6.25 5.06 13.66
N TRP A 123 -7.41 4.67 13.12
CA TRP A 123 -8.50 4.11 13.90
C TRP A 123 -8.16 2.70 14.42
N SER A 124 -7.59 1.85 13.59
CA SER A 124 -7.19 0.49 13.93
C SER A 124 -6.06 0.01 13.02
N PRO A 125 -4.82 -0.11 13.53
CA PRO A 125 -3.70 -0.63 12.74
C PRO A 125 -3.97 -2.02 12.15
N TYR A 126 -4.69 -2.87 12.88
CA TYR A 126 -5.09 -4.19 12.42
C TYR A 126 -5.96 -4.14 11.15
N HIS A 127 -7.07 -3.38 11.18
CA HIS A 127 -7.95 -3.24 10.02
C HIS A 127 -7.28 -2.42 8.91
N GLY A 128 -6.53 -1.39 9.26
CA GLY A 128 -5.75 -0.60 8.30
C GLY A 128 -4.83 -1.46 7.45
N ALA A 129 -4.12 -2.39 8.08
CA ALA A 129 -3.23 -3.31 7.39
C ALA A 129 -3.97 -4.35 6.53
N GLN A 130 -5.11 -4.87 7.00
CA GLN A 130 -5.95 -5.74 6.16
C GLN A 130 -6.40 -5.03 4.88
N TYR A 131 -6.91 -3.80 5.01
CA TYR A 131 -7.35 -3.01 3.86
C TYR A 131 -6.20 -2.54 2.98
N ALA A 132 -5.02 -2.31 3.54
CA ALA A 132 -3.82 -2.01 2.75
C ALA A 132 -3.48 -3.17 1.79
N VAL A 133 -3.47 -4.41 2.29
CA VAL A 133 -3.25 -5.61 1.47
C VAL A 133 -4.36 -5.77 0.45
N LEU A 134 -5.62 -5.73 0.87
CA LEU A 134 -6.76 -5.89 -0.03
C LEU A 134 -6.76 -4.84 -1.15
N LEU A 135 -6.50 -3.57 -0.80
CA LEU A 135 -6.49 -2.46 -1.75
C LEU A 135 -5.37 -2.59 -2.78
N SER A 136 -4.15 -2.96 -2.36
CA SER A 136 -3.05 -3.16 -3.28
C SER A 136 -3.33 -4.28 -4.29
N VAL A 137 -3.86 -5.41 -3.82
CA VAL A 137 -4.22 -6.55 -4.69
C VAL A 137 -5.38 -6.20 -5.61
N ALA A 138 -6.44 -5.55 -5.11
CA ALA A 138 -7.57 -5.12 -5.91
C ALA A 138 -7.17 -4.16 -7.05
N LYS A 139 -6.28 -3.20 -6.76
CA LYS A 139 -5.73 -2.31 -7.78
C LYS A 139 -4.90 -3.06 -8.83
N LEU A 140 -4.09 -4.04 -8.41
CA LEU A 140 -3.29 -4.86 -9.33
C LEU A 140 -4.21 -5.61 -10.30
N VAL A 141 -5.25 -6.26 -9.81
CA VAL A 141 -6.23 -6.97 -10.64
C VAL A 141 -6.99 -5.99 -11.56
N ALA A 142 -7.39 -4.83 -11.04
CA ALA A 142 -8.09 -3.81 -11.83
C ALA A 142 -7.23 -3.26 -13.00
N LEU A 143 -5.92 -3.27 -12.86
CA LEU A 143 -4.99 -2.86 -13.92
C LEU A 143 -4.64 -3.98 -14.91
N GLY A 144 -5.15 -5.20 -14.71
CA GLY A 144 -4.94 -6.34 -15.60
C GLY A 144 -3.90 -7.35 -15.11
N GLY A 145 -3.46 -7.24 -13.85
CA GLY A 145 -2.61 -8.25 -13.21
C GLY A 145 -3.40 -9.46 -12.71
N CYS A 146 -2.69 -10.54 -12.39
CA CYS A 146 -3.24 -11.75 -11.81
C CYS A 146 -2.86 -11.84 -10.33
N ARG A 147 -3.82 -12.10 -9.44
CA ARG A 147 -3.56 -12.27 -8.01
C ARG A 147 -2.64 -13.45 -7.72
N GLU A 148 -2.83 -14.54 -8.46
CA GLU A 148 -2.10 -15.80 -8.28
C GLU A 148 -0.60 -15.68 -8.59
N ASP A 149 -0.24 -14.71 -9.43
CA ASP A 149 1.15 -14.44 -9.84
C ASP A 149 1.77 -13.26 -9.07
N ALA A 150 1.05 -12.72 -8.10
CA ALA A 150 1.48 -11.54 -7.36
C ALA A 150 2.14 -11.89 -6.03
N TYR A 151 3.06 -11.02 -5.62
CA TYR A 151 3.70 -11.03 -4.32
C TYR A 151 3.54 -9.68 -3.65
N LEU A 152 3.64 -9.67 -2.32
CA LEU A 152 3.59 -8.43 -1.55
C LEU A 152 4.98 -8.02 -1.06
N THR A 153 5.16 -6.72 -0.90
CA THR A 153 6.21 -6.14 -0.08
C THR A 153 5.59 -5.09 0.84
N LEU A 154 6.00 -5.07 2.09
CA LEU A 154 5.39 -4.24 3.12
C LEU A 154 6.35 -3.14 3.56
N GLN A 155 5.82 -1.93 3.74
CA GLN A 155 6.57 -0.80 4.29
C GLN A 155 5.88 -0.34 5.57
N GLU A 156 6.62 -0.30 6.67
CA GLU A 156 6.08 0.09 7.96
C GLU A 156 6.75 1.33 8.51
N TYR A 157 5.92 2.21 9.10
CA TYR A 157 6.36 3.41 9.79
C TYR A 157 5.54 3.57 11.06
N PHE A 158 6.21 3.53 12.20
CA PHE A 158 5.61 3.67 13.52
C PHE A 158 6.39 4.65 14.37
N GLU A 159 5.75 5.14 15.43
CA GLU A 159 6.38 5.93 16.47
C GLU A 159 7.52 5.18 17.18
N ARG A 160 8.23 5.86 18.06
CA ARG A 160 9.21 5.20 18.92
C ARG A 160 8.52 4.19 19.83
N LEU A 161 9.04 2.97 19.84
CA LEU A 161 8.49 1.85 20.60
C LEU A 161 9.07 1.86 22.03
N ASN A 162 8.56 2.73 22.87
CA ASN A 162 9.02 2.95 24.25
C ASN A 162 8.02 2.50 25.32
N SER A 163 6.86 1.97 24.91
CA SER A 163 5.83 1.41 25.80
C SER A 163 5.22 0.15 25.23
N LYS A 164 4.50 -0.61 26.04
CA LYS A 164 3.78 -1.81 25.59
C LYS A 164 2.70 -1.47 24.56
N GLU A 165 2.05 -0.32 24.71
CA GLU A 165 1.01 0.18 23.81
C GLU A 165 1.61 0.59 22.45
N SER A 166 2.76 1.27 22.44
CA SER A 166 3.44 1.61 21.19
C SER A 166 3.91 0.36 20.43
N TRP A 167 4.37 -0.68 21.12
CA TRP A 167 4.66 -1.99 20.54
C TRP A 167 3.41 -2.71 20.04
N GLY A 168 2.26 -2.47 20.66
CA GLY A 168 0.99 -3.05 20.22
C GLY A 168 0.55 -2.65 18.82
N LYS A 169 0.92 -1.45 18.36
CA LYS A 169 0.54 -0.93 17.04
C LYS A 169 1.14 -1.71 15.87
N PRO A 170 2.48 -1.90 15.77
CA PRO A 170 3.05 -2.73 14.72
C PRO A 170 2.61 -4.19 14.82
N VAL A 171 2.50 -4.75 16.03
CA VAL A 171 1.98 -6.12 16.22
C VAL A 171 0.56 -6.25 15.66
N ALA A 172 -0.32 -5.29 15.93
CA ALA A 172 -1.68 -5.28 15.39
C ALA A 172 -1.69 -5.19 13.86
N ALA A 173 -0.87 -4.31 13.28
CA ALA A 173 -0.75 -4.16 11.84
C ALA A 173 -0.24 -5.45 11.17
N LEU A 174 0.81 -6.07 11.70
CA LEU A 174 1.33 -7.34 11.20
C LEU A 174 0.30 -8.47 11.26
N LEU A 175 -0.46 -8.57 12.36
CA LEU A 175 -1.54 -9.56 12.47
C LEU A 175 -2.65 -9.33 11.44
N GLY A 176 -3.00 -8.06 11.17
CA GLY A 176 -3.96 -7.70 10.13
C GLY A 176 -3.46 -8.06 8.73
N ALA A 177 -2.23 -7.70 8.40
CA ALA A 177 -1.61 -8.04 7.12
C ALA A 177 -1.47 -9.57 6.95
N TYR A 178 -1.08 -10.29 8.00
CA TYR A 178 -0.98 -11.75 7.99
C TYR A 178 -2.33 -12.42 7.72
N LYS A 179 -3.41 -11.95 8.38
CA LYS A 179 -4.75 -12.46 8.12
C LYS A 179 -5.15 -12.26 6.66
N ALA A 180 -4.98 -11.07 6.11
CA ALA A 180 -5.30 -10.79 4.72
C ALA A 180 -4.48 -11.64 3.74
N GLN A 181 -3.19 -11.84 4.00
CA GLN A 181 -2.32 -12.70 3.18
C GLN A 181 -2.81 -14.16 3.17
N LYS A 182 -3.22 -14.67 4.33
CA LYS A 182 -3.77 -16.03 4.43
C LYS A 182 -5.09 -16.20 3.67
N GLU A 183 -5.99 -15.23 3.78
CA GLU A 183 -7.30 -15.28 3.12
C GLU A 183 -7.19 -15.09 1.60
N LEU A 184 -6.24 -14.29 1.15
CA LEU A 184 -5.97 -14.07 -0.27
C LEU A 184 -4.97 -15.08 -0.87
N GLU A 185 -4.39 -15.95 -0.04
CA GLU A 185 -3.35 -16.91 -0.46
C GLU A 185 -2.18 -16.24 -1.19
N ILE A 186 -1.73 -15.09 -0.68
CA ILE A 186 -0.66 -14.28 -1.29
C ILE A 186 0.48 -14.07 -0.28
N GLY A 187 1.71 -14.29 -0.70
CA GLY A 187 2.89 -14.15 0.17
C GLY A 187 3.56 -12.78 0.09
N ALA A 188 4.08 -12.31 1.23
CA ALA A 188 5.01 -11.19 1.26
C ALA A 188 6.44 -11.72 1.10
N ILE A 189 7.19 -11.13 0.17
CA ILE A 189 8.57 -11.52 -0.14
C ILE A 189 9.61 -10.66 0.57
N GLY A 190 9.18 -9.60 1.22
CA GLY A 190 10.06 -8.70 1.94
C GLY A 190 9.35 -7.44 2.41
N GLY A 191 10.13 -6.54 2.94
CA GLY A 191 9.63 -5.27 3.44
C GLY A 191 10.71 -4.47 4.15
N LYS A 192 10.30 -3.37 4.75
CA LYS A 192 11.16 -2.47 5.51
C LYS A 192 10.38 -1.81 6.62
N ASP A 193 10.94 -1.82 7.81
CA ASP A 193 10.34 -1.22 9.00
C ASP A 193 11.10 0.04 9.43
N SER A 194 10.36 0.99 10.00
CA SER A 194 10.92 2.14 10.69
C SER A 194 10.09 2.44 11.94
N MET A 195 10.74 2.32 13.09
CA MET A 195 10.12 2.50 14.42
C MET A 195 10.66 3.76 15.12
N SER A 196 10.95 4.80 14.37
CA SER A 196 11.51 6.06 14.88
C SER A 196 10.77 7.30 14.40
N GLY A 197 9.51 7.14 14.01
CA GLY A 197 8.67 8.19 13.45
C GLY A 197 8.14 9.19 14.48
N THR A 198 8.99 9.64 15.40
CA THR A 198 8.65 10.67 16.38
C THR A 198 9.69 11.79 16.33
N PHE A 199 9.22 13.00 16.15
CA PHE A 199 10.03 14.22 16.19
C PHE A 199 9.36 15.25 17.09
N MET A 200 9.98 15.55 18.23
CA MET A 200 9.39 16.39 19.29
C MET A 200 8.01 15.85 19.70
N ASP A 201 6.96 16.62 19.50
CA ASP A 201 5.55 16.32 19.76
C ASP A 201 4.81 15.72 18.55
N LEU A 202 5.46 15.67 17.40
CA LEU A 202 4.91 15.05 16.19
C LEU A 202 5.23 13.56 16.15
N THR A 203 4.20 12.77 15.95
CA THR A 203 4.32 11.31 15.83
C THR A 203 3.65 10.86 14.53
N VAL A 204 4.34 10.04 13.75
CA VAL A 204 3.75 9.43 12.57
C VAL A 204 2.56 8.56 12.96
N PRO A 205 1.41 8.66 12.28
CA PRO A 205 0.32 7.72 12.51
C PRO A 205 0.75 6.28 12.17
N PRO A 206 0.11 5.26 12.78
CA PRO A 206 0.38 3.88 12.45
C PRO A 206 0.28 3.66 10.94
N THR A 207 1.35 3.20 10.32
CA THR A 207 1.43 3.08 8.86
C THR A 207 1.96 1.72 8.47
N LEU A 208 1.14 0.95 7.76
CA LEU A 208 1.56 -0.20 6.98
C LEU A 208 1.06 0.01 5.55
N VAL A 209 1.98 0.20 4.62
CA VAL A 209 1.71 0.26 3.20
C VAL A 209 1.99 -1.10 2.58
N SER A 210 1.03 -1.66 1.87
CA SER A 210 1.20 -2.86 1.08
C SER A 210 1.45 -2.51 -0.37
N PHE A 211 2.48 -3.08 -0.96
CA PHE A 211 2.71 -3.06 -2.40
C PHE A 211 2.46 -4.45 -2.95
N ALA A 212 1.61 -4.56 -3.97
CA ALA A 212 1.43 -5.78 -4.74
C ALA A 212 2.22 -5.68 -6.04
N VAL A 213 3.03 -6.68 -6.32
CA VAL A 213 3.96 -6.72 -7.47
C VAL A 213 3.72 -8.01 -8.24
N GLY A 214 3.62 -7.90 -9.55
CA GLY A 214 3.46 -9.05 -10.44
C GLY A 214 3.94 -8.74 -11.86
N THR A 215 3.68 -9.66 -12.76
CA THR A 215 3.91 -9.48 -14.19
C THR A 215 2.60 -9.58 -14.96
N ALA A 216 2.54 -8.92 -16.11
CA ALA A 216 1.39 -9.01 -17.02
C ALA A 216 1.84 -8.86 -18.47
N HIS A 217 1.03 -9.34 -19.40
CA HIS A 217 1.20 -9.00 -20.81
C HIS A 217 0.67 -7.60 -21.07
N VAL A 218 1.38 -6.79 -21.86
CA VAL A 218 1.00 -5.39 -22.11
C VAL A 218 -0.41 -5.23 -22.68
N ASP A 219 -0.88 -6.19 -23.48
CA ASP A 219 -2.21 -6.16 -24.08
C ASP A 219 -3.36 -6.37 -23.07
N ASN A 220 -3.04 -6.89 -21.88
CA ASN A 220 -4.01 -7.10 -20.79
C ASN A 220 -4.12 -5.89 -19.88
N ILE A 221 -3.28 -4.89 -20.07
CA ILE A 221 -3.24 -3.72 -19.18
C ILE A 221 -4.42 -2.81 -19.45
N VAL A 222 -5.10 -2.44 -18.38
CA VAL A 222 -6.28 -1.57 -18.41
C VAL A 222 -5.95 -0.27 -17.69
N SER A 223 -6.13 0.86 -18.36
CA SER A 223 -6.04 2.18 -17.73
C SER A 223 -7.41 2.62 -17.21
N GLN A 224 -7.44 3.46 -16.18
CA GLN A 224 -8.65 3.85 -15.45
C GLN A 224 -9.45 5.00 -16.07
N ASP A 225 -8.94 5.62 -17.14
CA ASP A 225 -9.66 6.68 -17.84
C ASP A 225 -10.91 6.14 -18.56
N LEU A 226 -11.95 6.98 -18.68
CA LEU A 226 -13.14 6.66 -19.44
C LEU A 226 -12.81 6.61 -20.94
N LYS A 227 -13.17 5.51 -21.62
CA LYS A 227 -12.73 5.21 -22.99
C LYS A 227 -13.60 5.83 -24.07
N GLY A 228 -14.82 6.25 -23.75
CA GLY A 228 -15.75 6.83 -24.73
C GLY A 228 -17.07 7.27 -24.14
N VAL A 229 -17.83 7.94 -25.00
CA VAL A 229 -19.23 8.33 -24.72
C VAL A 229 -20.11 7.08 -24.83
N ASP A 230 -21.22 7.06 -24.13
CA ASP A 230 -22.21 5.96 -24.10
C ASP A 230 -21.74 4.64 -23.49
N HIS A 231 -20.56 4.62 -22.83
CA HIS A 231 -20.16 3.47 -22.04
C HIS A 231 -20.98 3.37 -20.74
N ARG A 232 -21.29 2.15 -20.34
CA ARG A 232 -22.00 1.90 -19.08
C ARG A 232 -21.02 1.86 -17.93
N LEU A 233 -21.35 2.58 -16.85
CA LEU A 233 -20.71 2.43 -15.56
C LEU A 233 -21.49 1.40 -14.74
N VAL A 234 -20.82 0.35 -14.30
CA VAL A 234 -21.41 -0.69 -13.46
C VAL A 234 -20.78 -0.60 -12.08
N PHE A 235 -21.61 -0.46 -11.07
CA PHE A 235 -21.17 -0.49 -9.68
C PHE A 235 -21.51 -1.86 -9.08
N PHE A 236 -20.47 -2.53 -8.59
CA PHE A 236 -20.62 -3.77 -7.84
C PHE A 236 -20.58 -3.43 -6.35
N ASP A 237 -21.73 -3.46 -5.69
CA ASP A 237 -21.79 -3.24 -4.26
C ASP A 237 -21.34 -4.50 -3.52
N VAL A 238 -20.51 -4.31 -2.51
CA VAL A 238 -20.12 -5.37 -1.59
C VAL A 238 -21.04 -5.29 -0.38
N PRO A 239 -21.82 -6.36 -0.08
CA PRO A 239 -22.69 -6.36 1.08
C PRO A 239 -21.90 -6.05 2.34
N ARG A 240 -22.36 -5.04 3.08
CA ARG A 240 -21.77 -4.69 4.37
C ARG A 240 -22.39 -5.57 5.43
N MET A 241 -21.66 -6.56 5.89
CA MET A 241 -22.06 -7.34 7.05
C MET A 241 -21.40 -6.73 8.29
N TYR A 242 -22.18 -6.00 9.04
CA TYR A 242 -21.78 -5.43 10.33
C TYR A 242 -22.44 -6.28 11.42
N ASP A 243 -21.70 -7.22 11.97
CA ASP A 243 -22.07 -7.95 13.18
C ASP A 243 -21.41 -7.32 14.41
#